data_146be688638275c32bb325b2cd6be9a4
#
_entry.id   146be688638275c32bb325b2cd6be9a4
#
_cell.length_a   1.000
_cell.length_b   1.000
_cell.length_c   1.000
_cell.angle_alpha   90.00
_cell.angle_beta   90.00
_cell.angle_gamma   90.00
#
_symmetry.space_group_name_H-M   'P 1'
#
loop_
_entity.id
_entity.type
_entity.pdbx_description
1 polymer ?
#
loop_
_entity_poly.entity_id
_entity_poly.type
_entity_poly.pdbx_seq_one_letter_code
_entity_poly.pdbx_strand_id
1 'polypeptide(L)'
;MGKPNNAICLDYDIYDPNCKDKQKYTLEYFKNVCGDDVYISRTPSGGYHAVFRYEARFDTWKNATKINGFIDIRTTGGYICGNGCATEKGSYCRLNGNILKLTKMPDSLYELVEENAHFVLQERTETAPIHRNSETRRIPGDINTALRYLGFSGIYWTTSYGFKCDQNSGECPLCGKVSHYSNNFHVSEHEPTGDWYVANFSRECRSTKFIQGTKNKLPSFAFVL
;
A
#
# COMPACT_ATOMS: atom_id res chain seq x y z
N MET A 1 -9.73 -0.79 8.63
CA MET A 1 -9.14 -0.68 10.00
C MET A 1 -9.27 0.76 10.50
N GLY A 2 -8.73 1.07 11.66
CA GLY A 2 -8.70 2.41 12.24
C GLY A 2 -9.96 2.78 13.00
N LYS A 3 -10.07 4.09 13.29
CA LYS A 3 -11.15 4.67 14.11
C LYS A 3 -12.56 4.26 13.68
N PRO A 4 -12.92 4.25 12.38
CA PRO A 4 -14.27 3.86 11.96
C PRO A 4 -14.65 2.42 12.33
N ASN A 5 -13.68 1.52 12.38
CA ASN A 5 -13.87 0.10 12.67
C ASN A 5 -13.44 -0.27 14.10
N ASN A 6 -13.06 0.72 14.90
CA ASN A 6 -12.55 0.52 16.27
C ASN A 6 -11.44 -0.54 16.37
N ALA A 7 -10.57 -0.62 15.36
CA ALA A 7 -9.55 -1.68 15.25
C ALA A 7 -8.26 -1.18 14.59
N ILE A 8 -7.13 -1.64 15.08
CA ILE A 8 -5.81 -1.49 14.47
C ILE A 8 -5.15 -2.87 14.35
N CYS A 9 -4.35 -3.09 13.32
CA CYS A 9 -3.65 -4.33 13.11
C CYS A 9 -2.15 -4.12 12.92
N LEU A 10 -1.37 -4.97 13.58
CA LEU A 10 0.01 -5.24 13.25
C LEU A 10 0.04 -6.52 12.40
N ASP A 11 0.49 -6.40 11.16
CA ASP A 11 0.62 -7.49 10.21
C ASP A 11 2.08 -7.94 10.18
N TYR A 12 2.34 -9.11 10.73
CA TYR A 12 3.68 -9.69 10.87
C TYR A 12 4.00 -10.57 9.66
N ASP A 13 4.78 -10.07 8.74
CA ASP A 13 5.23 -10.79 7.54
C ASP A 13 6.51 -11.58 7.83
N ILE A 14 6.42 -12.56 8.74
CA ILE A 14 7.58 -13.29 9.30
C ILE A 14 8.39 -14.07 8.26
N TYR A 15 7.89 -14.27 7.06
CA TYR A 15 8.62 -14.88 5.95
C TYR A 15 9.33 -13.85 5.07
N ASP A 16 9.23 -12.54 5.39
CA ASP A 16 10.10 -11.54 4.79
C ASP A 16 11.57 -11.89 5.12
N PRO A 17 12.50 -11.78 4.15
CA PRO A 17 13.94 -12.05 4.37
C PRO A 17 14.55 -11.23 5.51
N ASN A 18 13.97 -10.10 5.85
CA ASN A 18 14.43 -9.24 6.95
C ASN A 18 14.03 -9.76 8.34
N CYS A 19 13.07 -10.70 8.44
CA CYS A 19 12.75 -11.38 9.69
C CYS A 19 13.74 -12.50 9.98
N LYS A 20 14.78 -12.20 10.74
CA LYS A 20 15.86 -13.16 11.05
C LYS A 20 15.41 -14.26 12.01
N ASP A 21 14.51 -13.95 12.95
CA ASP A 21 14.11 -14.84 14.05
C ASP A 21 12.66 -15.32 13.90
N LYS A 22 12.27 -15.75 12.69
CA LYS A 22 10.88 -16.15 12.41
C LYS A 22 10.33 -17.23 13.35
N GLN A 23 11.16 -18.11 13.87
CA GLN A 23 10.78 -19.17 14.82
C GLN A 23 10.29 -18.62 16.17
N LYS A 24 10.66 -17.39 16.53
CA LYS A 24 10.20 -16.71 17.73
C LYS A 24 8.70 -16.36 17.67
N TYR A 25 8.18 -16.07 16.48
CA TYR A 25 6.81 -15.59 16.30
C TYR A 25 5.83 -16.77 16.25
N THR A 26 5.45 -17.22 17.42
CA THR A 26 4.46 -18.28 17.65
C THR A 26 3.19 -17.71 18.29
N LEU A 27 2.12 -18.47 18.35
CA LEU A 27 0.90 -18.07 19.07
C LEU A 27 1.20 -17.78 20.55
N GLU A 28 2.09 -18.58 21.16
CA GLU A 28 2.51 -18.38 22.54
C GLU A 28 3.27 -17.06 22.73
N TYR A 29 4.16 -16.73 21.79
CA TYR A 29 4.82 -15.41 21.78
C TYR A 29 3.80 -14.27 21.79
N PHE A 30 2.79 -14.33 20.92
CA PHE A 30 1.77 -13.27 20.87
C PHE A 30 0.94 -13.20 22.13
N LYS A 31 0.59 -14.33 22.75
CA LYS A 31 -0.10 -14.35 24.05
C LYS A 31 0.76 -13.73 25.14
N ASN A 32 2.03 -14.05 25.19
CA ASN A 32 2.96 -13.51 26.20
C ASN A 32 3.18 -12.01 26.05
N VAL A 33 3.26 -11.50 24.80
CA VAL A 33 3.51 -10.08 24.52
C VAL A 33 2.23 -9.24 24.55
N CYS A 34 1.12 -9.79 24.08
CA CYS A 34 -0.12 -9.05 23.82
C CYS A 34 -1.26 -9.41 24.78
N GLY A 35 -1.10 -10.43 25.62
CA GLY A 35 -2.12 -10.97 26.52
C GLY A 35 -2.90 -12.13 25.92
N ASP A 36 -3.48 -12.97 26.78
CA ASP A 36 -4.14 -14.22 26.39
C ASP A 36 -5.34 -14.04 25.45
N ASP A 37 -6.06 -12.92 25.57
CA ASP A 37 -7.27 -12.65 24.78
C ASP A 37 -7.02 -11.90 23.47
N VAL A 38 -5.76 -11.66 23.09
CA VAL A 38 -5.41 -10.95 21.86
C VAL A 38 -5.99 -11.67 20.62
N TYR A 39 -6.57 -10.91 19.69
CA TYR A 39 -7.01 -11.50 18.43
C TYR A 39 -5.83 -11.75 17.51
N ILE A 40 -5.57 -13.02 17.22
CA ILE A 40 -4.53 -13.47 16.28
C ILE A 40 -5.15 -14.27 15.16
N SER A 41 -4.83 -13.95 13.93
CA SER A 41 -5.10 -14.79 12.76
C SER A 41 -3.81 -15.09 11.99
N ARG A 42 -3.74 -16.28 11.41
CA ARG A 42 -2.67 -16.70 10.52
C ARG A 42 -3.00 -16.31 9.10
N THR A 43 -2.02 -15.72 8.40
CA THR A 43 -2.15 -15.41 6.98
C THR A 43 -1.83 -16.63 6.11
N PRO A 44 -2.31 -16.69 4.84
CA PRO A 44 -1.98 -17.77 3.91
C PRO A 44 -0.49 -17.95 3.64
N SER A 45 0.27 -16.86 3.74
CA SER A 45 1.75 -16.87 3.60
C SER A 45 2.47 -17.34 4.87
N GLY A 46 1.72 -17.63 5.95
CA GLY A 46 2.27 -18.11 7.21
C GLY A 46 2.58 -17.01 8.23
N GLY A 47 2.41 -15.75 7.89
CA GLY A 47 2.51 -14.61 8.80
C GLY A 47 1.32 -14.53 9.78
N TYR A 48 1.23 -13.40 10.51
CA TYR A 48 0.20 -13.21 11.53
C TYR A 48 -0.37 -11.80 11.50
N HIS A 49 -1.68 -11.69 11.66
CA HIS A 49 -2.35 -10.44 12.05
C HIS A 49 -2.58 -10.44 13.56
N ALA A 50 -2.03 -9.46 14.27
CA ALA A 50 -2.37 -9.15 15.65
C ALA A 50 -3.28 -7.93 15.66
N VAL A 51 -4.54 -8.09 16.09
CA VAL A 51 -5.55 -7.03 16.01
C VAL A 51 -5.94 -6.56 17.41
N PHE A 52 -5.91 -5.24 17.56
CA PHE A 52 -6.18 -4.56 18.82
C PHE A 52 -7.33 -3.56 18.67
N ARG A 53 -7.95 -3.22 19.80
CA ARG A 53 -8.93 -2.14 19.85
C ARG A 53 -8.24 -0.81 19.52
N TYR A 54 -8.91 0.02 18.72
CA TYR A 54 -8.45 1.36 18.43
C TYR A 54 -8.53 2.25 19.66
N GLU A 55 -7.52 3.07 19.89
CA GLU A 55 -7.42 4.05 20.96
C GLU A 55 -6.97 5.39 20.40
N ALA A 56 -7.27 6.49 21.07
CA ALA A 56 -6.91 7.84 20.61
C ALA A 56 -5.40 8.04 20.39
N ARG A 57 -4.55 7.28 21.10
CA ARG A 57 -3.09 7.31 20.90
C ARG A 57 -2.66 6.89 19.50
N PHE A 58 -3.52 6.20 18.74
CA PHE A 58 -3.24 5.83 17.34
C PHE A 58 -3.71 6.88 16.32
N ASP A 59 -4.27 8.01 16.75
CA ASP A 59 -4.77 9.05 15.83
C ASP A 59 -3.65 9.63 14.93
N THR A 60 -2.41 9.61 15.41
CA THR A 60 -1.22 10.03 14.65
C THR A 60 -0.65 8.94 13.73
N TRP A 61 -1.01 7.68 13.97
CA TRP A 61 -0.48 6.56 13.22
C TRP A 61 -1.08 6.51 11.81
N LYS A 62 -0.23 6.19 10.84
CA LYS A 62 -0.60 5.99 9.43
C LYS A 62 -0.35 4.54 9.05
N ASN A 63 -0.96 4.10 7.96
CA ASN A 63 -0.59 2.82 7.37
C ASN A 63 0.89 2.88 6.98
N ALA A 64 1.67 1.95 7.49
CA ALA A 64 3.09 1.87 7.26
C ALA A 64 3.48 0.42 6.97
N THR A 65 4.55 0.24 6.21
CA THR A 65 5.04 -1.08 5.83
C THR A 65 6.47 -1.25 6.29
N LYS A 66 6.82 -2.50 6.61
CA LYS A 66 8.18 -2.92 6.96
C LYS A 66 8.80 -2.20 8.15
N ILE A 67 7.98 -1.85 9.13
CA ILE A 67 8.47 -1.45 10.44
C ILE A 67 9.29 -2.61 11.00
N ASN A 68 10.48 -2.31 11.48
CA ASN A 68 11.42 -3.36 11.90
C ASN A 68 11.65 -4.44 10.81
N GLY A 69 11.52 -4.04 9.53
CA GLY A 69 11.79 -4.88 8.36
C GLY A 69 10.65 -5.81 7.90
N PHE A 70 9.70 -6.18 8.75
CA PHE A 70 8.69 -7.19 8.43
C PHE A 70 7.31 -6.98 9.09
N ILE A 71 7.09 -5.88 9.79
CA ILE A 71 5.80 -5.56 10.42
C ILE A 71 5.13 -4.44 9.65
N ASP A 72 3.88 -4.62 9.26
CA ASP A 72 3.06 -3.58 8.67
C ASP A 72 2.03 -3.07 9.67
N ILE A 73 1.81 -1.76 9.72
CA ILE A 73 0.69 -1.15 10.45
C ILE A 73 -0.49 -0.98 9.51
N ARG A 74 -1.66 -1.46 9.91
CA ARG A 74 -2.93 -1.24 9.24
C ARG A 74 -3.86 -0.48 10.18
N THR A 75 -4.09 0.80 9.89
CA THR A 75 -4.94 1.72 10.65
C THR A 75 -5.97 2.39 9.73
N THR A 76 -6.39 3.61 10.01
CA THR A 76 -7.43 4.32 9.23
C THR A 76 -7.10 4.36 7.74
N GLY A 77 -8.02 3.89 6.92
CA GLY A 77 -7.83 3.73 5.47
C GLY A 77 -7.11 2.44 5.05
N GLY A 78 -6.54 1.68 5.99
CA GLY A 78 -5.99 0.35 5.75
C GLY A 78 -7.04 -0.76 5.86
N TYR A 79 -6.71 -1.93 5.35
CA TYR A 79 -7.54 -3.13 5.46
C TYR A 79 -6.68 -4.37 5.70
N ILE A 80 -7.32 -5.41 6.24
CA ILE A 80 -6.80 -6.77 6.33
C ILE A 80 -7.86 -7.76 5.82
N CYS A 81 -7.43 -8.91 5.36
CA CYS A 81 -8.33 -10.02 5.14
C CYS A 81 -8.67 -10.68 6.48
N GLY A 82 -9.95 -10.91 6.71
CA GLY A 82 -10.46 -11.52 7.94
C GLY A 82 -10.40 -13.06 7.93
N ASN A 83 -10.70 -13.64 9.08
CA ASN A 83 -10.87 -15.09 9.22
C ASN A 83 -11.90 -15.62 8.21
N GLY A 84 -11.56 -16.71 7.52
CA GLY A 84 -12.38 -17.34 6.48
C GLY A 84 -12.17 -16.80 5.07
N CYS A 85 -11.46 -15.68 4.90
CA CYS A 85 -11.05 -15.24 3.56
C CYS A 85 -10.05 -16.25 2.98
N ALA A 86 -10.22 -16.56 1.70
CA ALA A 86 -9.33 -17.46 0.96
C ALA A 86 -8.64 -16.76 -0.19
N THR A 87 -7.43 -17.17 -0.48
CA THR A 87 -6.62 -16.76 -1.63
C THR A 87 -6.05 -18.01 -2.31
N GLU A 88 -5.40 -17.85 -3.44
CA GLU A 88 -4.69 -18.95 -4.10
C GLU A 88 -3.61 -19.60 -3.21
N LYS A 89 -3.10 -18.88 -2.23
CA LYS A 89 -2.08 -19.35 -1.27
C LYS A 89 -2.66 -20.08 -0.06
N GLY A 90 -3.98 -20.04 0.14
CA GLY A 90 -4.67 -20.64 1.29
C GLY A 90 -5.63 -19.66 1.97
N SER A 91 -6.05 -19.99 3.19
CA SER A 91 -7.05 -19.23 3.94
C SER A 91 -6.48 -18.52 5.15
N TYR A 92 -7.10 -17.39 5.50
CA TYR A 92 -6.87 -16.70 6.77
C TYR A 92 -7.60 -17.44 7.89
N CYS A 93 -6.88 -17.87 8.92
CA CYS A 93 -7.42 -18.69 10.00
C CYS A 93 -7.23 -17.99 11.35
N ARG A 94 -8.33 -17.81 12.09
CA ARG A 94 -8.25 -17.34 13.47
C ARG A 94 -7.56 -18.39 14.33
N LEU A 95 -6.55 -17.98 15.09
CA LEU A 95 -5.85 -18.84 16.04
C LEU A 95 -6.24 -18.51 17.48
N ASN A 96 -6.57 -17.26 17.80
CA ASN A 96 -6.88 -16.81 19.15
C ASN A 96 -7.81 -15.60 19.16
N GLY A 97 -8.42 -15.34 20.31
CA GLY A 97 -9.20 -14.15 20.61
C GLY A 97 -10.52 -14.03 19.84
N ASN A 98 -11.19 -12.89 20.03
CA ASN A 98 -12.47 -12.60 19.39
C ASN A 98 -12.45 -11.21 18.77
N ILE A 99 -12.70 -11.10 17.47
CA ILE A 99 -12.71 -9.83 16.74
C ILE A 99 -13.77 -8.84 17.23
N LEU A 100 -14.82 -9.32 17.88
CA LEU A 100 -15.86 -8.48 18.49
C LEU A 100 -15.50 -7.99 19.90
N LYS A 101 -14.39 -8.50 20.48
CA LYS A 101 -13.90 -8.15 21.82
C LYS A 101 -12.40 -7.90 21.78
N LEU A 102 -12.01 -6.92 20.98
CA LEU A 102 -10.58 -6.58 20.82
C LEU A 102 -10.00 -6.02 22.12
N THR A 103 -8.84 -6.50 22.48
CA THR A 103 -8.06 -6.03 23.63
C THR A 103 -7.31 -4.74 23.31
N LYS A 104 -6.91 -4.01 24.35
CA LYS A 104 -5.96 -2.89 24.22
C LYS A 104 -4.59 -3.42 23.80
N MET A 105 -3.87 -2.67 22.98
CA MET A 105 -2.45 -2.94 22.72
C MET A 105 -1.64 -2.63 23.99
N PRO A 106 -0.78 -3.53 24.46
CA PRO A 106 0.12 -3.26 25.59
C PRO A 106 1.00 -2.04 25.33
N ASP A 107 1.29 -1.28 26.37
CA ASP A 107 2.05 -0.04 26.24
C ASP A 107 3.49 -0.32 25.77
N SER A 108 4.12 -1.40 26.25
CA SER A 108 5.45 -1.83 25.78
C SER A 108 5.50 -2.16 24.29
N LEU A 109 4.42 -2.76 23.74
CA LEU A 109 4.33 -3.05 22.31
C LEU A 109 4.07 -1.76 21.51
N TYR A 110 3.24 -0.86 22.06
CA TYR A 110 3.00 0.46 21.46
C TYR A 110 4.31 1.25 21.32
N GLU A 111 5.07 1.37 22.41
CA GLU A 111 6.35 2.07 22.45
C GLU A 111 7.35 1.47 21.45
N LEU A 112 7.48 0.16 21.43
CA LEU A 112 8.36 -0.55 20.49
C LEU A 112 8.00 -0.25 19.02
N VAL A 113 6.70 -0.24 18.70
CA VAL A 113 6.24 0.04 17.34
C VAL A 113 6.44 1.51 17.00
N GLU A 114 6.16 2.43 17.94
CA GLU A 114 6.31 3.86 17.71
C GLU A 114 7.76 4.28 17.49
N GLU A 115 8.69 3.77 18.30
CA GLU A 115 10.13 3.99 18.11
C GLU A 115 10.61 3.54 16.73
N ASN A 116 10.19 2.36 16.29
CA ASN A 116 10.59 1.84 14.98
C ASN A 116 9.83 2.54 13.82
N ALA A 117 8.60 3.01 14.04
CA ALA A 117 7.85 3.76 13.04
C ALA A 117 8.46 5.14 12.79
N HIS A 118 8.93 5.82 13.82
CA HIS A 118 9.65 7.11 13.67
C HIS A 118 10.92 6.95 12.83
N PHE A 119 11.67 5.87 13.03
CA PHE A 119 12.88 5.59 12.26
C PHE A 119 12.56 5.41 10.76
N VAL A 120 11.54 4.64 10.43
CA VAL A 120 11.12 4.42 9.03
C VAL A 120 10.59 5.71 8.38
N LEU A 121 9.91 6.55 9.15
CA LEU A 121 9.44 7.85 8.66
C LEU A 121 10.60 8.82 8.44
N GLN A 122 11.63 8.79 9.29
CA GLN A 122 12.85 9.61 9.14
C GLN A 122 13.69 9.15 7.95
N GLU A 123 13.93 7.85 7.77
CA GLU A 123 14.65 7.36 6.58
C GLU A 123 13.97 7.73 5.26
N ARG A 124 12.61 7.72 5.22
CA ARG A 124 11.87 8.17 4.03
C ARG A 124 11.92 9.67 3.81
N THR A 125 12.23 10.46 4.83
CA THR A 125 12.45 11.92 4.69
C THR A 125 13.88 12.24 4.30
N GLU A 126 14.85 11.37 4.58
CA GLU A 126 16.27 11.57 4.24
C GLU A 126 16.67 10.98 2.89
N THR A 127 15.98 9.95 2.40
CA THR A 127 16.21 9.37 1.07
C THR A 127 15.41 10.10 0.01
N ALA A 128 16.04 11.06 -0.61
CA ALA A 128 15.67 11.99 -1.65
C ALA A 128 14.80 13.16 -1.15
N PRO A 129 15.25 14.41 -1.33
CA PRO A 129 14.36 15.54 -1.25
C PRO A 129 13.34 15.38 -2.38
N ILE A 130 12.18 14.84 -2.04
CA ILE A 130 11.00 15.15 -2.83
C ILE A 130 10.90 16.68 -2.68
N HIS A 131 11.34 17.41 -3.69
CA HIS A 131 11.07 18.81 -3.81
C HIS A 131 9.55 18.99 -3.70
N ARG A 132 9.09 19.13 -2.45
CA ARG A 132 7.80 19.72 -2.14
C ARG A 132 7.90 21.22 -2.42
N ASN A 133 8.15 21.56 -3.66
CA ASN A 133 7.64 22.82 -4.15
C ASN A 133 6.12 22.65 -4.17
N SER A 134 5.46 23.37 -3.30
CA SER A 134 4.01 23.53 -3.22
C SER A 134 3.44 24.28 -4.44
N GLU A 135 4.18 24.35 -5.53
CA GLU A 135 3.65 24.63 -6.84
C GLU A 135 2.89 23.39 -7.27
N THR A 136 1.59 23.53 -7.33
CA THR A 136 0.68 22.58 -7.95
C THR A 136 1.26 22.15 -9.30
N ARG A 137 2.00 21.04 -9.35
CA ARG A 137 2.44 20.44 -10.62
C ARG A 137 1.15 20.11 -11.39
N ARG A 138 0.76 21.01 -12.25
CA ARG A 138 -0.32 20.77 -13.20
C ARG A 138 0.24 19.83 -14.25
N ILE A 139 -0.42 18.71 -14.45
CA ILE A 139 -0.14 17.90 -15.64
C ILE A 139 -0.39 18.79 -16.84
N PRO A 140 0.54 18.88 -17.78
CA PRO A 140 0.30 19.58 -19.04
C PRO A 140 -1.01 19.12 -19.67
N GLY A 141 -1.81 20.02 -20.20
CA GLY A 141 -3.14 19.70 -20.75
C GLY A 141 -3.11 18.71 -21.91
N ASP A 142 -1.98 18.66 -22.64
CA ASP A 142 -1.69 17.67 -23.68
C ASP A 142 -1.56 16.24 -23.14
N ILE A 143 -0.94 16.07 -21.97
CA ILE A 143 -0.84 14.74 -21.31
C ILE A 143 -2.22 14.22 -20.93
N ASN A 144 -3.06 15.07 -20.36
CA ASN A 144 -4.42 14.69 -19.99
C ASN A 144 -5.23 14.30 -21.24
N THR A 145 -5.07 15.03 -22.32
CA THR A 145 -5.69 14.74 -23.61
C THR A 145 -5.20 13.40 -24.17
N ALA A 146 -3.90 13.17 -24.18
CA ALA A 146 -3.30 11.92 -24.64
C ALA A 146 -3.79 10.70 -23.85
N LEU A 147 -3.90 10.81 -22.53
CA LEU A 147 -4.41 9.72 -21.69
C LEU A 147 -5.89 9.40 -21.97
N ARG A 148 -6.71 10.41 -22.26
CA ARG A 148 -8.10 10.19 -22.70
C ARG A 148 -8.18 9.44 -24.03
N TYR A 149 -7.33 9.76 -25.00
CA TYR A 149 -7.23 9.00 -26.26
C TYR A 149 -6.77 7.55 -26.05
N LEU A 150 -6.02 7.29 -24.99
CA LEU A 150 -5.61 5.94 -24.59
C LEU A 150 -6.70 5.14 -23.87
N GLY A 151 -7.86 5.71 -23.61
CA GLY A 151 -8.96 5.02 -22.93
C GLY A 151 -8.95 5.19 -21.41
N PHE A 152 -8.25 6.20 -20.89
CA PHE A 152 -8.31 6.58 -19.47
C PHE A 152 -9.31 7.73 -19.24
N SER A 153 -10.03 7.67 -18.11
CA SER A 153 -11.11 8.60 -17.83
C SER A 153 -10.63 9.97 -17.36
N GLY A 154 -9.74 10.04 -16.47
CA GLY A 154 -9.30 11.31 -15.90
C GLY A 154 -8.10 11.12 -15.00
N ILE A 155 -7.33 12.18 -14.85
CA ILE A 155 -6.17 12.20 -13.99
C ILE A 155 -6.56 12.88 -12.69
N TYR A 156 -6.24 12.26 -11.58
CA TYR A 156 -6.42 12.81 -10.26
C TYR A 156 -5.14 12.67 -9.42
N TRP A 157 -4.98 13.58 -8.48
CA TRP A 157 -3.84 13.57 -7.58
C TRP A 157 -4.14 12.76 -6.33
N THR A 158 -3.18 11.93 -5.90
CA THR A 158 -3.22 11.26 -4.60
C THR A 158 -2.00 11.66 -3.77
N THR A 159 -2.19 11.89 -2.48
CA THR A 159 -1.10 12.29 -1.56
C THR A 159 -0.02 11.22 -1.40
N SER A 160 -0.36 9.94 -1.62
CA SER A 160 0.54 8.81 -1.39
C SER A 160 1.28 8.34 -2.65
N TYR A 161 0.70 8.56 -3.83
CA TYR A 161 1.21 7.93 -5.06
C TYR A 161 1.31 8.87 -6.27
N GLY A 162 1.14 10.17 -6.07
CA GLY A 162 1.19 11.13 -7.17
C GLY A 162 -0.06 11.07 -8.06
N PHE A 163 0.14 11.27 -9.36
CA PHE A 163 -0.96 11.26 -10.32
C PHE A 163 -1.41 9.84 -10.64
N LYS A 164 -2.74 9.65 -10.63
CA LYS A 164 -3.40 8.41 -11.03
C LYS A 164 -4.44 8.67 -12.10
N CYS A 165 -4.80 7.64 -12.83
CA CYS A 165 -5.94 7.64 -13.75
C CYS A 165 -6.68 6.31 -13.68
N ASP A 166 -7.94 6.31 -14.11
CA ASP A 166 -8.77 5.12 -14.18
C ASP A 166 -9.03 4.77 -15.66
N GLN A 167 -9.17 3.48 -15.98
CA GLN A 167 -9.63 3.10 -17.32
C GLN A 167 -11.13 3.36 -17.44
N ASN A 168 -11.59 3.72 -18.64
CA ASN A 168 -12.98 4.02 -18.86
C ASN A 168 -13.89 2.78 -18.78
N SER A 169 -13.55 1.72 -19.44
CA SER A 169 -14.21 0.39 -19.44
C SER A 169 -13.57 -0.51 -20.48
N GLY A 170 -13.81 -1.81 -20.41
CA GLY A 170 -13.37 -2.75 -21.43
C GLY A 170 -11.92 -3.24 -21.23
N GLU A 171 -11.18 -3.35 -22.31
CA GLU A 171 -9.82 -3.85 -22.31
C GLU A 171 -8.84 -2.88 -21.65
N CYS A 172 -7.86 -3.40 -20.94
CA CYS A 172 -6.79 -2.60 -20.34
C CYS A 172 -6.00 -1.87 -21.45
N PRO A 173 -5.91 -0.52 -21.42
CA PRO A 173 -5.22 0.23 -22.46
C PRO A 173 -3.72 -0.05 -22.59
N LEU A 174 -3.12 -0.71 -21.59
CA LEU A 174 -1.70 -1.03 -21.57
C LEU A 174 -1.39 -2.44 -22.08
N CYS A 175 -2.22 -3.44 -21.75
CA CYS A 175 -1.92 -4.83 -22.08
C CYS A 175 -3.03 -5.57 -22.85
N GLY A 176 -4.16 -4.91 -23.17
CA GLY A 176 -5.26 -5.46 -23.95
C GLY A 176 -6.13 -6.51 -23.21
N LYS A 177 -5.89 -6.80 -21.94
CA LYS A 177 -6.68 -7.80 -21.20
C LYS A 177 -8.00 -7.22 -20.72
N VAL A 178 -9.07 -8.01 -20.78
CA VAL A 178 -10.45 -7.59 -20.48
C VAL A 178 -10.73 -7.43 -18.98
N SER A 179 -9.92 -7.95 -18.10
CA SER A 179 -10.18 -7.89 -16.66
C SER A 179 -8.93 -7.56 -15.84
N HIS A 180 -8.74 -6.28 -15.57
CA HIS A 180 -7.90 -5.88 -14.46
C HIS A 180 -8.80 -5.39 -13.33
N TYR A 181 -8.86 -6.13 -12.24
CA TYR A 181 -9.60 -5.76 -11.03
C TYR A 181 -8.96 -4.60 -10.24
N SER A 182 -7.84 -4.04 -10.69
CA SER A 182 -7.21 -2.92 -10.04
C SER A 182 -7.01 -1.75 -10.99
N ASN A 183 -7.69 -0.64 -10.74
CA ASN A 183 -7.44 0.66 -11.37
C ASN A 183 -6.16 1.30 -10.82
N ASN A 184 -5.06 0.57 -10.86
CA ASN A 184 -3.80 1.01 -10.27
C ASN A 184 -2.85 1.57 -11.33
N PHE A 185 -3.36 2.53 -12.12
CA PHE A 185 -2.58 3.22 -13.13
C PHE A 185 -1.92 4.47 -12.55
N HIS A 186 -0.61 4.55 -12.68
CA HIS A 186 0.21 5.68 -12.23
C HIS A 186 0.68 6.47 -13.44
N VAL A 187 0.63 7.78 -13.33
CA VAL A 187 1.11 8.71 -14.34
C VAL A 187 2.29 9.48 -13.75
N SER A 188 3.44 9.42 -14.39
CA SER A 188 4.66 10.06 -13.89
C SER A 188 5.51 10.60 -15.03
N GLU A 189 6.37 11.54 -14.70
CA GLU A 189 7.42 12.04 -15.58
C GLU A 189 8.70 11.23 -15.37
N HIS A 190 9.32 10.80 -16.44
CA HIS A 190 10.62 10.14 -16.42
C HIS A 190 11.72 11.20 -16.33
N GLU A 191 12.28 11.39 -15.15
CA GLU A 191 13.23 12.49 -14.84
C GLU A 191 14.40 12.63 -15.83
N PRO A 192 15.05 11.57 -16.30
CA PRO A 192 16.17 11.70 -17.24
C PRO A 192 15.78 12.28 -18.60
N THR A 193 14.58 11.98 -19.11
CA THR A 193 14.15 12.40 -20.45
C THR A 193 13.11 13.50 -20.43
N GLY A 194 12.39 13.65 -19.33
CA GLY A 194 11.23 14.54 -19.21
C GLY A 194 9.99 14.01 -19.96
N ASP A 195 10.02 12.74 -20.39
CA ASP A 195 8.87 12.11 -21.01
C ASP A 195 7.87 11.63 -19.96
N TRP A 196 6.60 11.75 -20.25
CA TRP A 196 5.56 11.23 -19.40
C TRP A 196 5.24 9.77 -19.75
N TYR A 197 4.89 9.00 -18.73
CA TYR A 197 4.47 7.61 -18.92
C TYR A 197 3.28 7.26 -18.02
N VAL A 198 2.53 6.26 -18.44
CA VAL A 198 1.52 5.58 -17.63
C VAL A 198 1.94 4.15 -17.39
N ALA A 199 1.85 3.70 -16.15
CA ALA A 199 2.25 2.36 -15.74
C ALA A 199 1.18 1.70 -14.86
N ASN A 200 1.05 0.39 -15.00
CA ASN A 200 0.27 -0.44 -14.10
C ASN A 200 1.19 -1.46 -13.43
N PHE A 201 1.31 -1.37 -12.11
CA PHE A 201 2.17 -2.25 -11.31
C PHE A 201 1.43 -3.47 -10.74
N SER A 202 0.19 -3.73 -11.15
CA SER A 202 -0.51 -4.95 -10.76
C SER A 202 0.22 -6.19 -11.31
N ARG A 203 0.13 -7.31 -10.58
CA ARG A 203 0.76 -8.57 -11.02
C ARG A 203 0.27 -9.04 -12.39
N GLU A 204 -0.93 -8.68 -12.77
CA GLU A 204 -1.58 -9.11 -14.01
C GLU A 204 -1.19 -8.27 -15.22
N CYS A 205 -0.77 -7.05 -15.02
CA CYS A 205 -0.44 -6.12 -16.12
C CYS A 205 1.05 -5.86 -16.26
N ARG A 206 1.70 -5.32 -15.24
CA ARG A 206 3.13 -4.90 -15.23
C ARG A 206 3.57 -4.20 -16.51
N SER A 207 2.69 -3.40 -17.09
CA SER A 207 2.94 -2.73 -18.37
C SER A 207 3.16 -1.24 -18.15
N THR A 208 4.06 -0.68 -18.93
CA THR A 208 4.36 0.76 -18.97
C THR A 208 4.26 1.24 -20.40
N LYS A 209 3.69 2.41 -20.61
CA LYS A 209 3.58 3.05 -21.92
C LYS A 209 4.06 4.49 -21.82
N PHE A 210 5.07 4.85 -22.59
CA PHE A 210 5.58 6.20 -22.66
C PHE A 210 4.69 7.06 -23.58
N ILE A 211 4.50 8.31 -23.18
CA ILE A 211 3.83 9.35 -23.96
C ILE A 211 4.96 10.23 -24.49
N GLN A 212 5.38 10.03 -25.73
CA GLN A 212 6.48 10.79 -26.33
C GLN A 212 6.11 12.24 -26.63
N GLY A 213 7.06 13.14 -26.49
CA GLY A 213 7.05 14.46 -27.11
C GLY A 213 6.75 15.65 -26.20
N THR A 214 7.09 15.58 -24.92
CA THR A 214 6.79 16.70 -23.99
C THR A 214 7.82 17.83 -23.99
N LYS A 215 9.02 17.66 -24.52
CA LYS A 215 10.01 18.73 -24.57
C LYS A 215 9.99 19.60 -25.82
N ASN A 216 9.41 19.16 -26.92
CA ASN A 216 9.29 20.00 -28.11
C ASN A 216 8.03 19.66 -28.91
N LYS A 217 7.07 20.61 -28.88
CA LYS A 217 5.96 20.75 -29.82
C LYS A 217 5.46 19.47 -30.47
N LEU A 218 4.37 18.93 -29.94
CA LEU A 218 3.59 17.89 -30.59
C LEU A 218 3.23 18.27 -32.02
N PRO A 219 3.53 17.43 -32.97
CA PRO A 219 2.48 16.83 -33.76
C PRO A 219 2.78 15.35 -34.00
N SER A 220 1.90 14.53 -33.56
CA SER A 220 1.80 13.08 -33.66
C SER A 220 2.16 12.34 -32.38
N PHE A 221 1.14 11.77 -31.79
CA PHE A 221 1.24 10.82 -30.68
C PHE A 221 1.91 9.54 -31.15
N ALA A 222 3.22 9.43 -30.98
CA ALA A 222 3.94 8.19 -31.20
C ALA A 222 4.11 7.48 -29.85
N PHE A 223 3.58 6.28 -29.73
CA PHE A 223 3.80 5.42 -28.59
C PHE A 223 4.93 4.46 -28.91
N VAL A 224 5.90 4.34 -28.01
CA VAL A 224 6.91 3.27 -28.06
C VAL A 224 6.46 2.19 -27.11
N LEU A 225 6.33 0.97 -27.63
CA LEU A 225 6.01 -0.24 -26.86
C LEU A 225 7.21 -0.70 -26.03
#